data_8e4d3e7b42a10c973dbd38e1762115dd
#
_entry.id   8e4d3e7b42a10c973dbd38e1762115dd
#
_cell.length_a   1.000
_cell.length_b   1.000
_cell.length_c   1.000
_cell.angle_alpha   90.00
_cell.angle_beta   90.00
_cell.angle_gamma   90.00
#
_symmetry.space_group_name_H-M   'P 1'
#
loop_
_entity.id
_entity.type
_entity.pdbx_description
1 polymer ?
#
loop_
_entity_poly.entity_id
_entity_poly.type
_entity_poly.pdbx_seq_one_letter_code
_entity_poly.pdbx_strand_id
1 'polypeptide(L)'
;MNRKELEARWAKIKSWQAKGKRAPHKPLLLLYALGAWQQGQTQLQYAKEEAKLKDYFREFGPPNSTPSPNYPFVYLSSDRIWELSELHRIDGKINSSPKRLREEGISAQFPAEMQALLRDQPDLIGHLAEQLLQRNFPESLHSSILQAVGLELAPAFLLSKRRKRDPRFRGQILDAYGYSCAVCGFNLRLGHQPLALEAAHIKWHQAGGPDRAENGLALCSMHHKLFDSGAFRIDDSLRLQVSHKVHGEGLDYYLLRHQAQQIRLPHLKKYRPKEDYLNWHLEEVFQGYSRD
;
A
#
# COMPACT_ATOMS: atom_id res chain seq x y z
N MET A 1 -7.79 18.62 -22.16
CA MET A 1 -7.04 17.35 -21.90
C MET A 1 -7.94 16.17 -22.29
N ASN A 2 -7.41 15.17 -23.01
CA ASN A 2 -8.17 13.95 -23.31
C ASN A 2 -7.75 12.81 -22.36
N ARG A 3 -8.49 11.67 -22.37
CA ARG A 3 -8.26 10.50 -21.51
C ARG A 3 -6.80 9.98 -21.61
N LYS A 4 -6.27 9.83 -22.82
CA LYS A 4 -4.91 9.34 -23.04
C LYS A 4 -3.84 10.25 -22.44
N GLU A 5 -4.03 11.56 -22.55
CA GLU A 5 -3.14 12.56 -21.95
C GLU A 5 -3.19 12.50 -20.43
N LEU A 6 -4.39 12.37 -19.83
CA LEU A 6 -4.54 12.21 -18.39
C LEU A 6 -3.85 10.95 -17.91
N GLU A 7 -4.12 9.80 -18.54
CA GLU A 7 -3.50 8.53 -18.19
C GLU A 7 -1.97 8.59 -18.32
N ALA A 8 -1.44 9.29 -19.33
CA ALA A 8 -0.01 9.48 -19.51
C ALA A 8 0.61 10.36 -18.41
N ARG A 9 -0.07 11.43 -17.98
CA ARG A 9 0.35 12.27 -16.83
C ARG A 9 0.28 11.48 -15.52
N TRP A 10 -0.81 10.75 -15.31
CA TRP A 10 -1.03 9.90 -14.15
C TRP A 10 0.03 8.81 -14.02
N ALA A 11 0.41 8.23 -15.15
CA ALA A 11 1.48 7.24 -15.23
C ALA A 11 2.85 7.80 -14.81
N LYS A 12 3.07 9.09 -14.99
CA LYS A 12 4.36 9.77 -14.68
C LYS A 12 4.43 10.31 -13.25
N ILE A 13 3.34 10.20 -12.45
CA ILE A 13 3.37 10.62 -11.05
C ILE A 13 4.49 9.85 -10.33
N LYS A 14 5.47 10.59 -9.88
CA LYS A 14 6.63 10.03 -9.19
C LYS A 14 6.31 9.83 -7.72
N SER A 15 6.19 8.57 -7.30
CA SER A 15 6.46 8.24 -5.90
C SER A 15 7.96 8.37 -5.68
N TRP A 16 8.38 9.09 -4.64
CA TRP A 16 9.80 9.11 -4.31
C TRP A 16 10.25 7.70 -3.91
N GLN A 17 11.21 7.17 -4.64
CA GLN A 17 11.84 5.89 -4.33
C GLN A 17 13.35 6.11 -4.35
N ALA A 18 13.98 6.04 -3.20
CA ALA A 18 15.44 6.05 -3.11
C ALA A 18 15.89 4.86 -2.27
N LYS A 19 16.82 4.08 -2.79
CA LYS A 19 17.47 2.96 -2.07
C LYS A 19 16.48 1.94 -1.48
N GLY A 20 15.38 1.65 -2.19
CA GLY A 20 14.36 0.68 -1.73
C GLY A 20 13.33 1.23 -0.74
N LYS A 21 13.43 2.51 -0.34
CA LYS A 21 12.43 3.16 0.54
C LYS A 21 11.19 3.56 -0.23
N ARG A 22 10.03 3.45 0.44
CA ARG A 22 8.72 3.82 -0.13
C ARG A 22 8.33 5.23 0.30
N ALA A 23 7.70 5.97 -0.59
CA ALA A 23 7.02 7.21 -0.25
C ALA A 23 5.65 7.29 -0.97
N PRO A 24 4.66 6.51 -0.54
CA PRO A 24 3.36 6.40 -1.21
C PRO A 24 2.43 7.60 -0.93
N HIS A 25 2.96 8.72 -0.42
CA HIS A 25 2.15 9.85 0.03
C HIS A 25 1.36 10.52 -1.11
N LYS A 26 1.97 10.74 -2.30
CA LYS A 26 1.25 11.25 -3.48
C LYS A 26 0.16 10.28 -3.95
N PRO A 27 0.43 8.97 -4.13
CA PRO A 27 -0.60 7.99 -4.43
C PRO A 27 -1.75 7.97 -3.42
N LEU A 28 -1.47 7.99 -2.12
CA LEU A 28 -2.50 8.01 -1.07
C LEU A 28 -3.36 9.28 -1.11
N LEU A 29 -2.73 10.46 -1.28
CA LEU A 29 -3.47 11.71 -1.44
C LEU A 29 -4.38 11.68 -2.67
N LEU A 30 -3.91 11.15 -3.79
CA LEU A 30 -4.71 11.07 -5.01
C LEU A 30 -5.86 10.06 -4.91
N LEU A 31 -5.64 8.92 -4.25
CA LEU A 31 -6.73 7.97 -3.95
C LEU A 31 -7.78 8.63 -3.06
N TYR A 32 -7.35 9.37 -2.03
CA TYR A 32 -8.26 10.15 -1.19
C TYR A 32 -9.03 11.21 -1.99
N ALA A 33 -8.34 11.96 -2.86
CA ALA A 33 -8.97 12.98 -3.70
C ALA A 33 -10.00 12.40 -4.68
N LEU A 34 -9.75 11.20 -5.23
CA LEU A 34 -10.73 10.48 -6.06
C LEU A 34 -11.95 10.04 -5.25
N GLY A 35 -11.76 9.56 -4.01
CA GLY A 35 -12.87 9.22 -3.10
C GLY A 35 -13.70 10.45 -2.73
N ALA A 36 -13.05 11.55 -2.37
CA ALA A 36 -13.70 12.84 -2.09
C ALA A 36 -14.50 13.35 -3.31
N TRP A 37 -13.90 13.26 -4.49
CA TRP A 37 -14.57 13.59 -5.76
C TRP A 37 -15.82 12.76 -6.00
N GLN A 38 -15.76 11.46 -5.79
CA GLN A 38 -16.90 10.55 -5.93
C GLN A 38 -18.04 10.89 -4.96
N GLN A 39 -17.70 11.44 -3.79
CA GLN A 39 -18.65 11.93 -2.77
C GLN A 39 -19.11 13.37 -3.02
N GLY A 40 -18.75 14.00 -4.14
CA GLY A 40 -19.15 15.35 -4.52
C GLY A 40 -18.27 16.47 -3.97
N GLN A 41 -17.20 16.14 -3.25
CA GLN A 41 -16.23 17.14 -2.74
C GLN A 41 -15.17 17.41 -3.82
N THR A 42 -15.34 18.50 -4.56
CA THR A 42 -14.46 18.85 -5.68
C THR A 42 -13.19 19.59 -5.28
N GLN A 43 -13.15 20.15 -4.07
CA GLN A 43 -12.05 20.91 -3.54
C GLN A 43 -11.69 20.45 -2.12
N LEU A 44 -10.41 20.27 -1.86
CA LEU A 44 -9.85 19.86 -0.57
C LEU A 44 -9.16 21.05 0.10
N GLN A 45 -9.61 21.47 1.28
CA GLN A 45 -8.97 22.52 2.06
C GLN A 45 -7.94 21.90 3.01
N TYR A 46 -6.67 22.27 2.89
CA TYR A 46 -5.58 21.64 3.65
C TYR A 46 -5.86 21.55 5.16
N ALA A 47 -6.32 22.64 5.76
CA ALA A 47 -6.60 22.69 7.20
C ALA A 47 -7.63 21.64 7.68
N LYS A 48 -8.62 21.32 6.82
CA LYS A 48 -9.66 20.32 7.13
C LYS A 48 -9.18 18.88 6.91
N GLU A 49 -8.28 18.70 5.95
CA GLU A 49 -7.87 17.37 5.51
C GLU A 49 -6.55 16.88 6.16
N GLU A 50 -5.78 17.80 6.77
CA GLU A 50 -4.45 17.51 7.30
C GLU A 50 -4.44 16.34 8.28
N ALA A 51 -5.36 16.30 9.25
CA ALA A 51 -5.41 15.26 10.26
C ALA A 51 -5.69 13.89 9.63
N LYS A 52 -6.68 13.82 8.76
CA LYS A 52 -7.11 12.63 8.05
C LYS A 52 -6.02 12.08 7.13
N LEU A 53 -5.34 12.97 6.40
CA LEU A 53 -4.19 12.60 5.56
C LEU A 53 -3.01 12.07 6.40
N LYS A 54 -2.75 12.65 7.57
CA LYS A 54 -1.74 12.13 8.50
C LYS A 54 -2.05 10.70 8.94
N ASP A 55 -3.32 10.41 9.22
CA ASP A 55 -3.74 9.06 9.65
C ASP A 55 -3.56 8.05 8.51
N TYR A 56 -3.96 8.37 7.28
CA TYR A 56 -3.70 7.50 6.12
C TYR A 56 -2.21 7.27 5.88
N PHE A 57 -1.38 8.30 6.06
CA PHE A 57 0.07 8.17 5.87
C PHE A 57 0.73 7.34 6.97
N ARG A 58 0.18 7.36 8.19
CA ARG A 58 0.62 6.46 9.28
C ARG A 58 0.21 5.02 9.04
N GLU A 59 -1.02 4.82 8.54
CA GLU A 59 -1.59 3.48 8.36
C GLU A 59 -0.98 2.75 7.16
N PHE A 60 -0.83 3.43 6.02
CA PHE A 60 -0.41 2.81 4.76
C PHE A 60 1.00 3.23 4.30
N GLY A 61 1.61 4.15 4.97
CA GLY A 61 2.98 4.61 4.72
C GLY A 61 4.05 3.78 5.45
N PRO A 62 5.33 4.08 5.20
CA PRO A 62 6.42 3.47 5.96
C PRO A 62 6.34 3.82 7.45
N PRO A 63 6.55 2.86 8.35
CA PRO A 63 6.31 3.03 9.80
C PRO A 63 7.19 4.09 10.47
N ASN A 64 8.40 4.29 9.95
CA ASN A 64 9.39 5.23 10.50
C ASN A 64 9.37 6.60 9.81
N SER A 65 8.37 6.88 8.97
CA SER A 65 8.22 8.16 8.31
C SER A 65 7.36 9.11 9.16
N THR A 66 7.78 10.38 9.23
CA THR A 66 6.91 11.43 9.79
C THR A 66 5.86 11.79 8.75
N PRO A 67 4.55 11.59 9.04
CA PRO A 67 3.49 11.95 8.11
C PRO A 67 3.49 13.46 7.84
N SER A 68 3.81 13.83 6.63
CA SER A 68 3.94 15.25 6.21
C SER A 68 3.05 15.51 4.99
N PRO A 69 1.71 15.67 5.17
CA PRO A 69 0.76 15.86 4.07
C PRO A 69 1.00 17.11 3.23
N ASN A 70 1.63 18.13 3.82
CA ASN A 70 1.97 19.37 3.16
C ASN A 70 2.81 19.17 1.89
N TYR A 71 3.78 18.25 1.92
CA TYR A 71 4.61 18.00 0.75
C TYR A 71 3.81 17.46 -0.44
N PRO A 72 3.14 16.29 -0.37
CA PRO A 72 2.37 15.81 -1.51
C PRO A 72 1.24 16.77 -1.88
N PHE A 73 0.59 17.44 -0.92
CA PHE A 73 -0.48 18.41 -1.16
C PHE A 73 -0.02 19.57 -2.07
N VAL A 74 1.18 20.06 -1.85
CA VAL A 74 1.75 21.16 -2.63
C VAL A 74 2.45 20.67 -3.89
N TYR A 75 3.30 19.63 -3.78
CA TYR A 75 4.15 19.20 -4.88
C TYR A 75 3.45 18.38 -5.98
N LEU A 76 2.19 17.95 -5.77
CA LEU A 76 1.36 17.40 -6.85
C LEU A 76 1.03 18.44 -7.93
N SER A 77 1.08 19.75 -7.60
CA SER A 77 0.88 20.82 -8.58
C SER A 77 1.91 20.75 -9.74
N SER A 78 3.12 20.25 -9.49
CA SER A 78 4.14 20.06 -10.52
C SER A 78 3.82 18.92 -11.51
N ASP A 79 2.93 18.01 -11.14
CA ASP A 79 2.51 16.88 -12.00
C ASP A 79 1.36 17.27 -12.97
N ARG A 80 0.87 18.52 -12.91
CA ARG A 80 -0.21 19.07 -13.76
C ARG A 80 -1.54 18.32 -13.69
N ILE A 81 -1.81 17.69 -12.56
CA ILE A 81 -3.05 16.98 -12.24
C ILE A 81 -3.69 17.52 -10.95
N TRP A 82 -3.11 18.57 -10.40
CA TRP A 82 -3.47 19.17 -9.13
C TRP A 82 -3.25 20.67 -9.16
N GLU A 83 -4.25 21.43 -8.77
CA GLU A 83 -4.21 22.89 -8.73
C GLU A 83 -4.44 23.38 -7.30
N LEU A 84 -3.56 24.26 -6.84
CA LEU A 84 -3.71 24.95 -5.58
C LEU A 84 -4.47 26.26 -5.80
N SER A 85 -5.30 26.67 -4.83
CA SER A 85 -5.97 27.99 -4.85
C SER A 85 -4.95 29.12 -4.94
N GLU A 86 -3.78 28.93 -4.31
CA GLU A 86 -2.67 29.86 -4.36
C GLU A 86 -1.33 29.11 -4.26
N LEU A 87 -0.41 29.42 -5.16
CA LEU A 87 0.92 28.85 -5.20
C LEU A 87 1.97 29.92 -4.87
N HIS A 88 2.48 29.89 -3.65
CA HIS A 88 3.57 30.78 -3.24
C HIS A 88 4.94 30.17 -3.45
N ARG A 89 5.88 31.01 -3.85
CA ARG A 89 7.31 30.67 -3.96
C ARG A 89 8.13 31.62 -3.11
N ILE A 90 9.11 31.06 -2.39
CA ILE A 90 10.15 31.80 -1.68
C ILE A 90 11.47 31.39 -2.29
N ASP A 91 12.27 32.36 -2.77
CA ASP A 91 13.56 32.12 -3.46
C ASP A 91 13.43 31.06 -4.58
N GLY A 92 12.38 31.16 -5.39
CA GLY A 92 12.11 30.23 -6.49
C GLY A 92 11.58 28.84 -6.07
N LYS A 93 11.58 28.50 -4.78
CA LYS A 93 11.08 27.22 -4.25
C LYS A 93 9.63 27.36 -3.79
N ILE A 94 8.85 26.29 -4.01
CA ILE A 94 7.47 26.25 -3.55
C ILE A 94 7.45 26.23 -2.02
N ASN A 95 6.69 27.16 -1.41
CA ASN A 95 6.49 27.20 0.03
C ASN A 95 5.44 26.16 0.46
N SER A 96 5.89 25.11 1.13
CA SER A 96 5.05 24.03 1.64
C SER A 96 4.86 24.06 3.17
N SER A 97 5.04 25.21 3.81
CA SER A 97 4.85 25.35 5.26
C SER A 97 3.45 24.94 5.71
N PRO A 98 3.29 23.93 6.61
CA PRO A 98 1.97 23.52 7.10
C PRO A 98 1.22 24.64 7.81
N LYS A 99 1.96 25.52 8.54
CA LYS A 99 1.40 26.70 9.22
C LYS A 99 0.73 27.62 8.20
N ARG A 100 1.46 27.98 7.14
CA ARG A 100 0.94 28.82 6.08
C ARG A 100 -0.28 28.21 5.39
N LEU A 101 -0.20 26.92 5.03
CA LEU A 101 -1.31 26.24 4.34
C LEU A 101 -2.61 26.28 5.16
N ARG A 102 -2.52 26.26 6.50
CA ARG A 102 -3.67 26.38 7.40
C ARG A 102 -4.16 27.83 7.51
N GLU A 103 -3.25 28.76 7.78
CA GLU A 103 -3.58 30.15 8.06
C GLU A 103 -4.13 30.91 6.85
N GLU A 104 -3.60 30.59 5.66
CA GLU A 104 -4.09 31.20 4.40
C GLU A 104 -5.24 30.40 3.77
N GLY A 105 -5.71 29.32 4.41
CA GLY A 105 -6.85 28.55 3.94
C GLY A 105 -6.62 27.87 2.59
N ILE A 106 -5.35 27.49 2.28
CA ILE A 106 -5.00 26.92 0.99
C ILE A 106 -5.82 25.66 0.71
N SER A 107 -6.41 25.64 -0.47
CA SER A 107 -7.17 24.51 -0.99
C SER A 107 -6.57 23.99 -2.30
N ALA A 108 -6.97 22.80 -2.68
CA ALA A 108 -6.50 22.16 -3.89
C ALA A 108 -7.61 21.33 -4.55
N GLN A 109 -7.52 21.17 -5.86
CA GLN A 109 -8.51 20.47 -6.67
C GLN A 109 -7.87 19.83 -7.90
N PHE A 110 -8.59 18.96 -8.57
CA PHE A 110 -8.25 18.55 -9.91
C PHE A 110 -8.45 19.69 -10.90
N PRO A 111 -7.60 19.82 -11.96
CA PRO A 111 -7.80 20.82 -13.03
C PRO A 111 -9.18 20.70 -13.67
N ALA A 112 -9.75 21.83 -14.11
CA ALA A 112 -11.09 21.87 -14.69
C ALA A 112 -11.29 20.85 -15.84
N GLU A 113 -10.27 20.68 -16.68
CA GLU A 113 -10.30 19.70 -17.77
C GLU A 113 -10.37 18.26 -17.25
N MET A 114 -9.67 17.93 -16.17
CA MET A 114 -9.74 16.62 -15.54
C MET A 114 -11.11 16.41 -14.88
N GLN A 115 -11.63 17.44 -14.21
CA GLN A 115 -12.96 17.38 -13.61
C GLN A 115 -14.05 17.11 -14.65
N ALA A 116 -13.96 17.71 -15.84
CA ALA A 116 -14.88 17.45 -16.96
C ALA A 116 -14.80 15.98 -17.39
N LEU A 117 -13.58 15.44 -17.58
CA LEU A 117 -13.38 14.03 -17.94
C LEU A 117 -13.93 13.06 -16.90
N LEU A 118 -13.73 13.34 -15.61
CA LEU A 118 -14.24 12.48 -14.53
C LEU A 118 -15.78 12.48 -14.45
N ARG A 119 -16.43 13.60 -14.83
CA ARG A 119 -17.90 13.67 -14.94
C ARG A 119 -18.42 12.91 -16.15
N ASP A 120 -17.77 13.08 -17.31
CA ASP A 120 -18.19 12.47 -18.57
C ASP A 120 -17.90 10.97 -18.63
N GLN A 121 -16.88 10.50 -17.90
CA GLN A 121 -16.40 9.12 -17.88
C GLN A 121 -16.20 8.62 -16.44
N PRO A 122 -17.27 8.26 -15.71
CA PRO A 122 -17.18 7.82 -14.31
C PRO A 122 -16.31 6.57 -14.10
N ASP A 123 -16.19 5.69 -15.11
CA ASP A 123 -15.31 4.52 -15.10
C ASP A 123 -13.83 4.89 -14.98
N LEU A 124 -13.47 6.09 -15.38
CA LEU A 124 -12.10 6.58 -15.33
C LEU A 124 -11.58 6.66 -13.88
N ILE A 125 -12.45 6.97 -12.91
CA ILE A 125 -12.09 7.01 -11.49
C ILE A 125 -11.51 5.66 -11.06
N GLY A 126 -12.23 4.56 -11.36
CA GLY A 126 -11.79 3.20 -11.05
C GLY A 126 -10.47 2.85 -11.72
N HIS A 127 -10.32 3.23 -12.98
CA HIS A 127 -9.10 2.96 -13.75
C HIS A 127 -7.87 3.70 -13.17
N LEU A 128 -8.02 4.97 -12.81
CA LEU A 128 -6.96 5.77 -12.20
C LEU A 128 -6.60 5.25 -10.81
N ALA A 129 -7.60 4.89 -10.00
CA ALA A 129 -7.37 4.33 -8.67
C ALA A 129 -6.63 2.98 -8.76
N GLU A 130 -7.06 2.09 -9.66
CA GLU A 130 -6.40 0.81 -9.88
C GLU A 130 -4.92 0.97 -10.25
N GLN A 131 -4.60 1.91 -11.15
CA GLN A 131 -3.21 2.18 -11.53
C GLN A 131 -2.35 2.61 -10.34
N LEU A 132 -2.87 3.45 -9.43
CA LEU A 132 -2.14 3.87 -8.22
C LEU A 132 -1.95 2.69 -7.26
N LEU A 133 -3.00 1.91 -7.01
CA LEU A 133 -2.96 0.77 -6.13
C LEU A 133 -1.95 -0.28 -6.61
N GLN A 134 -2.05 -0.70 -7.87
CA GLN A 134 -1.19 -1.73 -8.43
C GLN A 134 0.30 -1.36 -8.45
N ARG A 135 0.61 -0.07 -8.56
CA ARG A 135 2.00 0.39 -8.60
C ARG A 135 2.65 0.56 -7.24
N ASN A 136 1.85 0.83 -6.21
CA ASN A 136 2.37 1.30 -4.94
C ASN A 136 2.09 0.38 -3.76
N PHE A 137 1.11 -0.53 -3.87
CA PHE A 137 0.64 -1.35 -2.76
C PHE A 137 0.42 -2.80 -3.17
N PRO A 138 0.68 -3.77 -2.28
CA PRO A 138 0.31 -5.16 -2.53
C PRO A 138 -1.22 -5.31 -2.60
N GLU A 139 -1.67 -6.28 -3.38
CA GLU A 139 -3.11 -6.50 -3.63
C GLU A 139 -3.91 -6.74 -2.35
N SER A 140 -3.29 -7.38 -1.36
CA SER A 140 -3.87 -7.66 -0.03
C SER A 140 -4.32 -6.40 0.72
N LEU A 141 -3.72 -5.23 0.44
CA LEU A 141 -4.06 -3.94 1.05
C LEU A 141 -5.07 -3.12 0.25
N HIS A 142 -5.34 -3.45 -1.02
CA HIS A 142 -6.16 -2.59 -1.89
C HIS A 142 -7.55 -2.32 -1.32
N SER A 143 -8.26 -3.36 -0.83
CA SER A 143 -9.59 -3.19 -0.24
C SER A 143 -9.57 -2.31 1.01
N SER A 144 -8.55 -2.45 1.86
CA SER A 144 -8.42 -1.64 3.08
C SER A 144 -8.14 -0.17 2.76
N ILE A 145 -7.28 0.10 1.77
CA ILE A 145 -6.99 1.46 1.31
C ILE A 145 -8.24 2.11 0.71
N LEU A 146 -8.95 1.41 -0.19
CA LEU A 146 -10.18 1.92 -0.81
C LEU A 146 -11.23 2.25 0.23
N GLN A 147 -11.45 1.38 1.20
CA GLN A 147 -12.38 1.61 2.30
C GLN A 147 -11.96 2.83 3.14
N ALA A 148 -10.69 2.94 3.50
CA ALA A 148 -10.17 4.05 4.31
C ALA A 148 -10.35 5.41 3.61
N VAL A 149 -10.06 5.48 2.31
CA VAL A 149 -10.20 6.72 1.53
C VAL A 149 -11.64 6.99 1.06
N GLY A 150 -12.59 6.10 1.36
CA GLY A 150 -14.00 6.23 0.99
C GLY A 150 -14.23 6.18 -0.52
N LEU A 151 -13.42 5.41 -1.26
CA LEU A 151 -13.53 5.25 -2.70
C LEU A 151 -14.17 3.89 -3.04
N GLU A 152 -15.33 3.95 -3.67
CA GLU A 152 -16.06 2.76 -4.12
C GLU A 152 -15.74 2.46 -5.58
N LEU A 153 -15.26 1.26 -5.85
CA LEU A 153 -15.04 0.77 -7.21
C LEU A 153 -16.15 -0.20 -7.60
N ALA A 154 -16.63 -0.09 -8.85
CA ALA A 154 -17.60 -1.04 -9.37
C ALA A 154 -17.03 -2.48 -9.31
N PRO A 155 -17.85 -3.50 -8.99
CA PRO A 155 -17.41 -4.90 -8.85
C PRO A 155 -16.63 -5.42 -10.07
N ALA A 156 -16.96 -4.95 -11.26
CA ALA A 156 -16.25 -5.29 -12.49
C ALA A 156 -14.77 -4.88 -12.47
N PHE A 157 -14.41 -3.79 -11.80
CA PHE A 157 -13.01 -3.37 -11.63
C PHE A 157 -12.24 -4.27 -10.66
N LEU A 158 -12.89 -4.73 -9.60
CA LEU A 158 -12.29 -5.62 -8.62
C LEU A 158 -12.04 -7.03 -9.17
N LEU A 159 -12.79 -7.44 -10.19
CA LEU A 159 -12.70 -8.75 -10.82
C LEU A 159 -11.82 -8.79 -12.08
N SER A 160 -11.65 -7.66 -12.75
CA SER A 160 -11.20 -7.65 -14.15
C SER A 160 -9.71 -7.82 -14.40
N LYS A 161 -8.86 -7.64 -13.38
CA LYS A 161 -7.41 -7.82 -13.57
C LYS A 161 -6.68 -8.25 -12.31
N ARG A 162 -6.84 -9.49 -11.93
CA ARG A 162 -5.71 -10.17 -11.27
C ARG A 162 -4.52 -10.06 -12.23
N ARG A 163 -3.60 -9.12 -11.97
CA ARG A 163 -2.33 -9.04 -12.70
C ARG A 163 -1.80 -10.46 -12.72
N LYS A 164 -1.47 -10.99 -13.89
CA LYS A 164 -0.84 -12.31 -14.01
C LYS A 164 0.49 -12.23 -13.25
N ARG A 165 0.44 -12.50 -11.94
CA ARG A 165 1.66 -12.83 -11.18
C ARG A 165 2.30 -14.00 -11.91
N ASP A 166 3.63 -14.08 -11.92
CA ASP A 166 4.26 -15.25 -12.54
C ASP A 166 3.69 -16.51 -11.84
N PRO A 167 2.92 -17.34 -12.55
CA PRO A 167 2.33 -18.55 -11.95
C PRO A 167 3.41 -19.46 -11.36
N ARG A 168 4.66 -19.36 -11.87
CA ARG A 168 5.81 -20.10 -11.40
C ARG A 168 6.23 -19.68 -10.01
N PHE A 169 6.25 -18.36 -9.69
CA PHE A 169 6.56 -17.89 -8.34
C PHE A 169 5.60 -18.47 -7.31
N ARG A 170 4.27 -18.35 -7.54
CA ARG A 170 3.27 -18.93 -6.65
C ARG A 170 3.47 -20.45 -6.48
N GLY A 171 3.61 -21.18 -7.57
CA GLY A 171 3.84 -22.63 -7.54
C GLY A 171 5.07 -22.99 -6.75
N GLN A 172 6.20 -22.32 -6.99
CA GLN A 172 7.47 -22.54 -6.31
C GLN A 172 7.38 -22.30 -4.79
N ILE A 173 6.71 -21.21 -4.37
CA ILE A 173 6.53 -20.91 -2.95
C ILE A 173 5.64 -21.94 -2.27
N LEU A 174 4.48 -22.26 -2.84
CA LEU A 174 3.58 -23.22 -2.22
C LEU A 174 4.22 -24.61 -2.12
N ASP A 175 4.94 -25.03 -3.15
CA ASP A 175 5.69 -26.29 -3.14
C ASP A 175 6.79 -26.26 -2.06
N ALA A 176 7.59 -25.19 -2.01
CA ALA A 176 8.67 -25.04 -1.04
C ALA A 176 8.21 -25.19 0.42
N TYR A 177 6.99 -24.78 0.74
CA TYR A 177 6.39 -24.89 2.07
C TYR A 177 5.40 -26.07 2.23
N GLY A 178 5.42 -27.04 1.31
CA GLY A 178 4.55 -28.22 1.36
C GLY A 178 3.06 -27.85 1.38
N TYR A 179 2.67 -26.79 0.66
CA TYR A 179 1.31 -26.27 0.62
C TYR A 179 0.73 -25.98 2.01
N SER A 180 1.54 -25.45 2.92
CA SER A 180 1.12 -25.10 4.27
C SER A 180 1.50 -23.65 4.61
N CYS A 181 0.66 -22.95 5.37
CA CYS A 181 0.99 -21.62 5.88
C CYS A 181 2.22 -21.67 6.79
N ALA A 182 3.21 -20.84 6.52
CA ALA A 182 4.46 -20.78 7.29
C ALA A 182 4.22 -20.40 8.76
N VAL A 183 3.14 -19.68 9.09
CA VAL A 183 2.81 -19.28 10.46
C VAL A 183 1.98 -20.36 11.16
N CYS A 184 0.75 -20.61 10.71
CA CYS A 184 -0.19 -21.46 11.44
C CYS A 184 -0.33 -22.88 10.91
N GLY A 185 0.34 -23.22 9.79
CA GLY A 185 0.25 -24.55 9.20
C GLY A 185 -1.04 -24.84 8.43
N PHE A 186 -1.92 -23.83 8.25
CA PHE A 186 -3.15 -23.98 7.46
C PHE A 186 -2.86 -24.56 6.08
N ASN A 187 -3.58 -25.63 5.68
CA ASN A 187 -3.37 -26.36 4.42
C ASN A 187 -4.64 -26.98 3.83
N LEU A 188 -5.80 -26.35 4.07
CA LEU A 188 -7.07 -26.87 3.57
C LEU A 188 -7.09 -26.91 2.03
N ARG A 189 -7.75 -27.95 1.51
CA ARG A 189 -7.91 -28.19 0.07
C ARG A 189 -9.36 -28.54 -0.25
N LEU A 190 -9.76 -28.17 -1.47
CA LEU A 190 -10.97 -28.70 -2.09
C LEU A 190 -10.51 -29.55 -3.29
N GLY A 191 -10.66 -30.87 -3.16
CA GLY A 191 -10.01 -31.81 -4.08
C GLY A 191 -8.49 -31.62 -4.06
N HIS A 192 -7.90 -31.30 -5.21
CA HIS A 192 -6.45 -31.04 -5.34
C HIS A 192 -6.09 -29.54 -5.20
N GLN A 193 -7.07 -28.64 -5.11
CA GLN A 193 -6.82 -27.20 -5.08
C GLN A 193 -6.64 -26.71 -3.65
N PRO A 194 -5.50 -26.04 -3.32
CA PRO A 194 -5.33 -25.39 -2.02
C PRO A 194 -6.30 -24.19 -1.90
N LEU A 195 -7.00 -24.11 -0.76
CA LEU A 195 -7.92 -23.03 -0.45
C LEU A 195 -7.21 -21.97 0.38
N ALA A 196 -7.46 -20.68 0.06
CA ALA A 196 -7.00 -19.54 0.85
C ALA A 196 -5.50 -19.60 1.25
N LEU A 197 -4.66 -20.17 0.37
CA LEU A 197 -3.20 -20.24 0.55
C LEU A 197 -2.53 -19.48 -0.59
N GLU A 198 -1.65 -18.55 -0.24
CA GLU A 198 -1.08 -17.55 -1.13
C GLU A 198 0.43 -17.49 -1.00
N ALA A 199 1.10 -17.05 -2.07
CA ALA A 199 2.52 -16.70 -2.04
C ALA A 199 2.66 -15.20 -1.74
N ALA A 200 3.12 -14.88 -0.54
CA ALA A 200 3.41 -13.53 -0.09
C ALA A 200 4.84 -13.15 -0.45
N HIS A 201 5.05 -11.96 -1.04
CA HIS A 201 6.39 -11.39 -1.16
C HIS A 201 6.81 -10.79 0.19
N ILE A 202 8.03 -11.02 0.63
CA ILE A 202 8.60 -10.38 1.83
C ILE A 202 8.94 -8.93 1.50
N LYS A 203 9.78 -8.71 0.50
CA LYS A 203 9.94 -7.39 -0.13
C LYS A 203 8.95 -7.29 -1.27
N TRP A 204 8.03 -6.34 -1.19
CA TRP A 204 6.96 -6.18 -2.17
C TRP A 204 7.47 -6.04 -3.60
N HIS A 205 6.80 -6.66 -4.54
CA HIS A 205 7.10 -6.54 -5.96
C HIS A 205 7.07 -5.08 -6.44
N GLN A 206 6.15 -4.27 -5.93
CA GLN A 206 6.02 -2.83 -6.23
C GLN A 206 7.22 -2.01 -5.72
N ALA A 207 7.96 -2.53 -4.74
CA ALA A 207 9.19 -1.96 -4.21
C ALA A 207 10.46 -2.59 -4.83
N GLY A 208 10.30 -3.29 -5.96
CA GLY A 208 11.41 -3.97 -6.65
C GLY A 208 11.81 -5.31 -6.03
N GLY A 209 10.94 -5.92 -5.22
CA GLY A 209 11.14 -7.29 -4.74
C GLY A 209 11.08 -8.30 -5.89
N PRO A 210 12.06 -9.19 -6.05
CA PRO A 210 12.09 -10.15 -7.15
C PRO A 210 11.17 -11.35 -6.89
N ASP A 211 10.71 -11.99 -7.98
CA ASP A 211 9.96 -13.26 -7.96
C ASP A 211 10.92 -14.44 -7.73
N ARG A 212 11.51 -14.51 -6.55
CA ARG A 212 12.45 -15.57 -6.12
C ARG A 212 11.98 -16.23 -4.84
N ALA A 213 12.23 -17.51 -4.67
CA ALA A 213 11.78 -18.28 -3.51
C ALA A 213 12.24 -17.67 -2.17
N GLU A 214 13.45 -17.16 -2.10
CA GLU A 214 14.00 -16.51 -0.91
C GLU A 214 13.38 -15.16 -0.59
N ASN A 215 12.52 -14.62 -1.48
CA ASN A 215 11.69 -13.44 -1.24
C ASN A 215 10.21 -13.80 -1.02
N GLY A 216 9.90 -15.03 -0.67
CA GLY A 216 8.52 -15.49 -0.56
C GLY A 216 8.23 -16.31 0.69
N LEU A 217 6.98 -16.20 1.15
CA LEU A 217 6.38 -17.01 2.21
C LEU A 217 5.07 -17.61 1.72
N ALA A 218 4.80 -18.87 2.02
CA ALA A 218 3.45 -19.42 1.88
C ALA A 218 2.63 -19.00 3.10
N LEU A 219 1.58 -18.22 2.90
CA LEU A 219 0.71 -17.73 3.97
C LEU A 219 -0.76 -18.00 3.63
N CYS A 220 -1.59 -18.30 4.63
CA CYS A 220 -3.03 -18.24 4.42
C CYS A 220 -3.46 -16.77 4.22
N SER A 221 -4.60 -16.54 3.57
CA SER A 221 -5.06 -15.19 3.20
C SER A 221 -5.12 -14.24 4.40
N MET A 222 -5.46 -14.73 5.60
CA MET A 222 -5.44 -13.93 6.82
C MET A 222 -4.01 -13.52 7.19
N HIS A 223 -3.08 -14.46 7.32
CA HIS A 223 -1.70 -14.15 7.69
C HIS A 223 -1.00 -13.33 6.60
N HIS A 224 -1.33 -13.51 5.32
CA HIS A 224 -0.81 -12.68 4.23
C HIS A 224 -1.22 -11.20 4.42
N LYS A 225 -2.52 -10.96 4.67
CA LYS A 225 -3.02 -9.59 4.91
C LYS A 225 -2.40 -8.97 6.16
N LEU A 226 -2.28 -9.72 7.25
CA LEU A 226 -1.64 -9.27 8.50
C LEU A 226 -0.15 -8.95 8.29
N PHE A 227 0.56 -9.75 7.49
CA PHE A 227 1.96 -9.53 7.15
C PHE A 227 2.15 -8.26 6.32
N ASP A 228 1.39 -8.10 5.25
CA ASP A 228 1.43 -6.90 4.40
C ASP A 228 1.00 -5.62 5.14
N SER A 229 0.13 -5.74 6.16
CA SER A 229 -0.26 -4.63 7.03
C SER A 229 0.80 -4.30 8.09
N GLY A 230 1.86 -5.09 8.21
CA GLY A 230 2.90 -4.90 9.22
C GLY A 230 2.48 -5.28 10.65
N ALA A 231 1.42 -6.08 10.79
CA ALA A 231 0.97 -6.58 12.09
C ALA A 231 1.98 -7.52 12.75
N PHE A 232 2.77 -8.22 11.97
CA PHE A 232 3.91 -9.02 12.41
C PHE A 232 5.03 -8.99 11.37
N ARG A 233 6.22 -9.34 11.80
CA ARG A 233 7.42 -9.57 10.97
C ARG A 233 8.02 -10.92 11.25
N ILE A 234 8.91 -11.34 10.39
CA ILE A 234 9.82 -12.47 10.64
C ILE A 234 11.21 -11.88 10.90
N ASP A 235 11.84 -12.27 12.00
CA ASP A 235 13.19 -11.82 12.35
C ASP A 235 14.29 -12.67 11.67
N ASP A 236 15.55 -12.29 11.88
CA ASP A 236 16.73 -12.94 11.28
C ASP A 236 16.90 -14.41 11.72
N SER A 237 16.33 -14.77 12.88
CA SER A 237 16.27 -16.15 13.39
C SER A 237 15.06 -16.93 12.82
N LEU A 238 14.34 -16.35 11.87
CA LEU A 238 13.11 -16.85 11.26
C LEU A 238 12.01 -17.12 12.30
N ARG A 239 11.89 -16.23 13.29
CA ARG A 239 10.85 -16.24 14.32
C ARG A 239 9.85 -15.14 14.07
N LEU A 240 8.59 -15.40 14.37
CA LEU A 240 7.51 -14.43 14.24
C LEU A 240 7.57 -13.41 15.38
N GLN A 241 7.49 -12.14 15.05
CA GLN A 241 7.46 -11.01 16.00
C GLN A 241 6.21 -10.16 15.76
N VAL A 242 5.33 -10.10 16.75
CA VAL A 242 4.06 -9.35 16.67
C VAL A 242 4.29 -7.88 17.03
N SER A 243 3.68 -6.98 16.29
CA SER A 243 3.71 -5.54 16.57
C SER A 243 2.92 -5.22 17.85
N HIS A 244 3.47 -4.31 18.68
CA HIS A 244 2.79 -3.79 19.86
C HIS A 244 1.48 -3.04 19.51
N LYS A 245 1.33 -2.55 18.29
CA LYS A 245 0.15 -1.80 17.83
C LYS A 245 -1.07 -2.70 17.55
N VAL A 246 -0.87 -4.00 17.39
CA VAL A 246 -1.98 -4.92 17.14
C VAL A 246 -2.80 -5.11 18.41
N HIS A 247 -4.10 -4.95 18.32
CA HIS A 247 -5.05 -5.14 19.42
C HIS A 247 -6.37 -5.70 18.90
N GLY A 248 -7.22 -6.16 19.79
CA GLY A 248 -8.54 -6.68 19.45
C GLY A 248 -8.73 -8.14 19.82
N GLU A 249 -9.97 -8.61 19.73
CA GLU A 249 -10.34 -9.99 19.99
C GLU A 249 -9.67 -10.94 18.98
N GLY A 250 -9.25 -12.11 19.44
CA GLY A 250 -8.56 -13.10 18.62
C GLY A 250 -7.04 -12.86 18.46
N LEU A 251 -6.49 -11.75 18.97
CA LEU A 251 -5.05 -11.49 18.94
C LEU A 251 -4.23 -12.67 19.45
N ASP A 252 -4.60 -13.23 20.61
CA ASP A 252 -3.91 -14.38 21.23
C ASP A 252 -3.96 -15.60 20.32
N TYR A 253 -5.13 -15.90 19.76
CA TYR A 253 -5.34 -17.08 18.95
C TYR A 253 -4.66 -17.00 17.58
N TYR A 254 -4.70 -15.84 16.93
CA TYR A 254 -4.19 -15.71 15.55
C TYR A 254 -2.72 -15.29 15.48
N LEU A 255 -2.20 -14.58 16.48
CA LEU A 255 -0.84 -14.04 16.41
C LEU A 255 0.01 -14.38 17.63
N LEU A 256 -0.41 -14.07 18.88
CA LEU A 256 0.46 -14.18 20.05
C LEU A 256 0.85 -15.63 20.35
N ARG A 257 -0.02 -16.59 20.07
CA ARG A 257 0.36 -18.01 20.16
C ARG A 257 1.56 -18.40 19.29
N HIS A 258 1.92 -17.59 18.32
CA HIS A 258 3.07 -17.77 17.44
C HIS A 258 4.22 -16.82 17.76
N GLN A 259 4.06 -15.90 18.73
CA GLN A 259 5.08 -14.94 19.15
C GLN A 259 6.39 -15.67 19.50
N ALA A 260 7.51 -15.16 18.97
CA ALA A 260 8.85 -15.71 19.13
C ALA A 260 9.05 -17.18 18.69
N GLN A 261 8.02 -17.81 18.09
CA GLN A 261 8.17 -19.15 17.53
C GLN A 261 8.78 -19.11 16.13
N GLN A 262 9.60 -20.12 15.84
CA GLN A 262 10.12 -20.28 14.48
C GLN A 262 8.99 -20.63 13.52
N ILE A 263 8.93 -19.90 12.39
CA ILE A 263 7.98 -20.23 11.32
C ILE A 263 8.33 -21.60 10.71
N ARG A 264 7.37 -22.22 10.05
CA ARG A 264 7.65 -23.40 9.21
C ARG A 264 8.62 -23.00 8.11
N LEU A 265 9.70 -23.75 8.00
CA LEU A 265 10.75 -23.48 7.01
C LEU A 265 10.44 -24.21 5.69
N PRO A 266 10.89 -23.63 4.56
CA PRO A 266 10.84 -24.35 3.29
C PRO A 266 11.75 -25.59 3.34
N HIS A 267 11.36 -26.64 2.65
CA HIS A 267 12.07 -27.93 2.68
C HIS A 267 13.51 -27.85 2.13
N LEU A 268 13.83 -26.88 1.28
CA LEU A 268 15.19 -26.61 0.81
C LEU A 268 15.78 -25.37 1.45
N LYS A 269 16.97 -25.49 2.05
CA LYS A 269 17.68 -24.39 2.70
C LYS A 269 17.87 -23.17 1.79
N LYS A 270 18.09 -23.37 0.48
CA LYS A 270 18.26 -22.30 -0.51
C LYS A 270 17.02 -21.42 -0.72
N TYR A 271 15.83 -21.88 -0.29
CA TYR A 271 14.56 -21.17 -0.40
C TYR A 271 14.19 -20.40 0.88
N ARG A 272 15.04 -20.48 1.92
CA ARG A 272 14.80 -19.72 3.16
C ARG A 272 14.79 -18.24 2.87
N PRO A 273 13.92 -17.48 3.57
CA PRO A 273 13.90 -16.01 3.51
C PRO A 273 15.30 -15.42 3.68
N LYS A 274 15.68 -14.48 2.81
CA LYS A 274 16.95 -13.76 2.93
C LYS A 274 16.79 -12.56 3.86
N GLU A 275 17.84 -12.31 4.62
CA GLU A 275 17.94 -11.22 5.58
C GLU A 275 17.65 -9.85 4.95
N ASP A 276 18.17 -9.56 3.76
CA ASP A 276 17.90 -8.30 3.06
C ASP A 276 16.42 -8.01 2.86
N TYR A 277 15.60 -9.05 2.59
CA TYR A 277 14.15 -8.89 2.41
C TYR A 277 13.43 -8.76 3.75
N LEU A 278 13.88 -9.51 4.78
CA LEU A 278 13.35 -9.41 6.14
C LEU A 278 13.60 -8.00 6.72
N ASN A 279 14.80 -7.47 6.53
CA ASN A 279 15.18 -6.12 6.95
C ASN A 279 14.38 -5.05 6.21
N TRP A 280 14.16 -5.23 4.90
CA TRP A 280 13.30 -4.33 4.15
C TRP A 280 11.87 -4.33 4.71
N HIS A 281 11.31 -5.51 5.04
CA HIS A 281 9.97 -5.61 5.64
C HIS A 281 9.92 -4.94 7.02
N LEU A 282 10.95 -5.12 7.84
CA LEU A 282 11.07 -4.46 9.13
C LEU A 282 11.06 -2.93 8.99
N GLU A 283 11.84 -2.39 8.04
CA GLU A 283 12.00 -0.94 7.88
C GLU A 283 10.80 -0.27 7.20
N GLU A 284 10.18 -0.95 6.23
CA GLU A 284 9.21 -0.34 5.32
C GLU A 284 7.75 -0.76 5.55
N VAL A 285 7.52 -1.85 6.32
CA VAL A 285 6.18 -2.42 6.50
C VAL A 285 5.82 -2.62 7.96
N PHE A 286 6.69 -3.22 8.78
CA PHE A 286 6.38 -3.61 10.16
C PHE A 286 6.06 -2.41 11.04
N GLN A 287 4.89 -2.41 11.68
CA GLN A 287 4.35 -1.26 12.42
C GLN A 287 4.84 -1.20 13.87
N GLY A 288 5.66 -0.19 14.18
CA GLY A 288 6.15 0.04 15.55
C GLY A 288 7.31 -0.87 15.95
N TYR A 289 7.23 -1.50 17.13
CA TYR A 289 8.23 -2.41 17.67
C TYR A 289 7.60 -3.77 18.04
N SER A 290 8.45 -4.81 18.17
CA SER A 290 8.00 -6.14 18.59
C SER A 290 7.48 -6.11 20.02
N ARG A 291 6.44 -6.90 20.32
CA ARG A 291 6.02 -7.17 21.69
C ARG A 291 7.08 -8.01 22.38
N ASP A 292 7.22 -7.80 23.66
CA ASP A 292 8.03 -8.63 24.55
C ASP A 292 7.41 -10.03 24.72
#